data_7c5fe6d5e89796dbd6b43a4921d90bf7
#
_entry.id   7c5fe6d5e89796dbd6b43a4921d90bf7
#
_cell.length_a   1.000
_cell.length_b   1.000
_cell.length_c   1.000
_cell.angle_alpha   90.00
_cell.angle_beta   90.00
_cell.angle_gamma   90.00
#
_symmetry.space_group_name_H-M   'P 1'
#
loop_
_entity.id
_entity.type
_entity.pdbx_description
1 polymer ?
#
loop_
_entity_poly.entity_id
_entity_poly.type
_entity_poly.pdbx_seq_one_letter_code
_entity_poly.pdbx_strand_id
1 'polypeptide(L)'
;TASGLTQLIQTQEKLADIFGRKRRTVSIGLYRLAPIVFPVSYDLVKPDEVRFTPLGMETVMTLREILMVHPKGVEYGGILGGHDQLPVLRDAKGQVLSFPPIINSREIGEVQIGDDQLFVEVTGTDLPMVALTLNIFAANLADRGAVVAPVEIQSPVKTAFGRRWSTPIDFGAPRTIPLKAIETALGEPLGGREVTTALKSYGYTVKAAGQKVAVQLPPYRNDLLHTVDVVEDVAISQGYARFAPVMPSQFTVGGLSRLEQMADRVRHLMVGMEFQEIISNIMGSHQDFCTRMRLDGTEWAQVVEVDNVMSLSYSCLRQWITPSLLQVETNSSRAFYPHRMFEVGEVAVPDASADIGSRTVTKLGAVIAHAGAHFSEIHSCLDLLLYYLDQPFTLEPVPHPSFLDGRAGAIVAGGRVIGLLGELHPEVLEQWQIGVPAVALELEIDRLLEEG
;
A
#
# COMPACT_ATOMS: atom_id res chain seq x y z
N THR A 1 27.21 25.16 -10.85
CA THR A 1 26.17 26.18 -11.03
C THR A 1 25.08 26.02 -9.99
N ALA A 2 24.35 27.10 -9.64
CA ALA A 2 23.26 27.05 -8.67
C ALA A 2 22.16 26.02 -9.08
N SER A 3 21.74 26.06 -10.35
CA SER A 3 20.73 25.10 -10.87
C SER A 3 21.23 23.65 -10.79
N GLY A 4 22.50 23.38 -11.09
CA GLY A 4 23.08 22.05 -10.99
C GLY A 4 23.10 21.52 -9.55
N LEU A 5 23.44 22.37 -8.59
CA LEU A 5 23.43 22.00 -7.16
C LEU A 5 22.00 21.72 -6.67
N THR A 6 21.04 22.55 -7.02
CA THR A 6 19.62 22.33 -6.68
C THR A 6 19.11 20.99 -7.20
N GLN A 7 19.38 20.68 -8.48
CA GLN A 7 18.97 19.41 -9.09
C GLN A 7 19.68 18.20 -8.46
N LEU A 8 20.94 18.35 -8.07
CA LEU A 8 21.71 17.30 -7.39
C LEU A 8 21.09 16.97 -6.03
N ILE A 9 20.77 17.99 -5.23
CA ILE A 9 20.09 17.84 -3.94
C ILE A 9 18.69 17.21 -4.12
N GLN A 10 17.93 17.67 -5.11
CA GLN A 10 16.62 17.09 -5.39
C GLN A 10 16.70 15.60 -5.79
N THR A 11 17.71 15.21 -6.57
CA THR A 11 17.95 13.81 -6.93
C THR A 11 18.29 12.98 -5.69
N GLN A 12 19.17 13.50 -4.84
CA GLN A 12 19.54 12.89 -3.56
C GLN A 12 18.30 12.67 -2.67
N GLU A 13 17.51 13.71 -2.46
CA GLU A 13 16.31 13.61 -1.61
C GLU A 13 15.28 12.63 -2.18
N LYS A 14 15.01 12.65 -3.49
CA LYS A 14 14.11 11.69 -4.14
C LYS A 14 14.55 10.24 -3.98
N LEU A 15 15.83 9.96 -4.18
CA LEU A 15 16.36 8.60 -4.02
C LEU A 15 16.30 8.16 -2.54
N ALA A 16 16.67 9.04 -1.61
CA ALA A 16 16.62 8.75 -0.18
C ALA A 16 15.17 8.56 0.32
N ASP A 17 14.20 9.26 -0.25
CA ASP A 17 12.80 9.16 0.14
C ASP A 17 12.13 7.90 -0.45
N ILE A 18 12.31 7.62 -1.75
CA ILE A 18 11.66 6.52 -2.46
C ILE A 18 12.42 5.21 -2.23
N PHE A 19 13.64 5.07 -2.76
CA PHE A 19 14.48 3.88 -2.58
C PHE A 19 14.90 3.69 -1.12
N GLY A 20 15.23 4.78 -0.46
CA GLY A 20 15.63 4.81 0.95
C GLY A 20 14.47 4.64 1.93
N ARG A 21 13.21 4.63 1.50
CA ARG A 21 12.04 4.59 2.38
C ARG A 21 12.15 5.59 3.52
N LYS A 22 12.33 6.87 3.16
CA LYS A 22 12.64 7.95 4.11
C LYS A 22 13.91 7.65 4.92
N ARG A 23 15.00 7.35 4.23
CA ARG A 23 16.34 7.02 4.78
C ARG A 23 16.44 5.74 5.62
N ARG A 24 15.39 4.92 5.72
CA ARG A 24 15.40 3.69 6.52
C ARG A 24 16.25 2.58 5.89
N THR A 25 16.28 2.49 4.55
CA THR A 25 17.03 1.46 3.83
C THR A 25 18.25 1.99 3.15
N VAL A 26 18.22 3.22 2.63
CA VAL A 26 19.33 3.87 1.94
C VAL A 26 19.36 5.35 2.25
N SER A 27 20.56 5.89 2.48
CA SER A 27 20.88 7.30 2.65
C SER A 27 22.04 7.69 1.75
N ILE A 28 22.05 8.92 1.26
CA ILE A 28 23.07 9.44 0.34
C ILE A 28 23.75 10.66 0.95
N GLY A 29 25.06 10.67 0.98
CA GLY A 29 25.90 11.81 1.36
C GLY A 29 26.62 12.40 0.15
N LEU A 30 26.65 13.72 0.07
CA LEU A 30 27.42 14.49 -0.91
C LEU A 30 28.44 15.34 -0.18
N TYR A 31 29.68 15.29 -0.63
CA TYR A 31 30.78 15.98 0.03
C TYR A 31 31.69 16.66 -0.99
N ARG A 32 32.34 17.74 -0.56
CA ARG A 32 33.46 18.32 -1.27
C ARG A 32 34.63 17.35 -1.22
N LEU A 33 35.25 17.01 -2.35
CA LEU A 33 36.35 16.04 -2.38
C LEU A 33 37.65 16.63 -1.84
N ALA A 34 37.93 17.90 -2.13
CA ALA A 34 39.22 18.54 -1.84
C ALA A 34 39.68 18.47 -0.37
N PRO A 35 38.83 18.62 0.67
CA PRO A 35 39.28 18.53 2.05
C PRO A 35 39.44 17.10 2.58
N ILE A 36 38.94 16.08 1.86
CA ILE A 36 38.94 14.68 2.34
C ILE A 36 40.29 14.03 2.15
N VAL A 37 40.78 13.39 3.20
CA VAL A 37 42.02 12.58 3.16
C VAL A 37 41.65 11.10 3.26
N PHE A 38 41.90 10.34 2.18
CA PHE A 38 41.61 8.90 2.15
C PHE A 38 42.61 8.09 2.99
N PRO A 39 42.25 6.92 3.54
CA PRO A 39 40.94 6.29 3.38
C PRO A 39 39.84 6.96 4.26
N VAL A 40 38.58 6.83 3.79
CA VAL A 40 37.41 7.14 4.59
C VAL A 40 36.96 5.88 5.32
N SER A 41 36.71 5.96 6.61
CA SER A 41 36.24 4.86 7.45
C SER A 41 34.77 5.05 7.82
N TYR A 42 34.02 3.93 7.86
CA TYR A 42 32.68 3.84 8.41
C TYR A 42 32.76 3.10 9.73
N ASP A 43 32.65 3.84 10.83
CA ASP A 43 32.88 3.33 12.18
C ASP A 43 31.60 3.35 13.00
N LEU A 44 31.52 2.48 14.00
CA LEU A 44 30.49 2.52 15.04
C LEU A 44 31.12 3.10 16.32
N VAL A 45 30.50 4.14 16.86
CA VAL A 45 30.99 4.87 18.04
C VAL A 45 29.89 5.07 19.07
N LYS A 46 30.26 5.31 20.34
CA LYS A 46 29.28 5.69 21.37
C LYS A 46 28.72 7.10 21.09
N PRO A 47 27.47 7.40 21.48
CA PRO A 47 26.81 8.67 21.15
C PRO A 47 27.51 9.94 21.64
N ASP A 48 28.32 9.84 22.70
CA ASP A 48 29.03 10.98 23.31
C ASP A 48 30.53 11.03 22.95
N GLU A 49 31.02 10.03 22.20
CA GLU A 49 32.44 9.86 21.89
C GLU A 49 32.95 10.79 20.77
N VAL A 50 32.05 11.16 19.86
CA VAL A 50 32.36 11.98 18.69
C VAL A 50 31.60 13.27 18.71
N ARG A 51 32.27 14.36 18.34
CA ARG A 51 31.70 15.71 18.23
C ARG A 51 32.06 16.32 16.88
N PHE A 52 31.12 17.03 16.26
CA PHE A 52 31.34 17.82 15.06
C PHE A 52 30.26 18.90 14.92
N THR A 53 30.46 19.85 14.01
CA THR A 53 29.44 20.85 13.67
C THR A 53 28.49 20.28 12.60
N PRO A 54 27.22 19.96 12.90
CA PRO A 54 26.30 19.44 11.89
C PRO A 54 25.92 20.54 10.89
N LEU A 55 25.66 20.14 9.66
CA LEU A 55 25.24 21.04 8.58
C LEU A 55 23.99 21.83 8.99
N GLY A 56 24.02 23.13 8.82
CA GLY A 56 22.93 24.04 9.22
C GLY A 56 23.00 24.53 10.67
N MET A 57 24.03 24.13 11.42
CA MET A 57 24.29 24.61 12.79
C MET A 57 25.64 25.32 12.89
N GLU A 58 25.80 26.10 13.96
CA GLU A 58 27.06 26.83 14.26
C GLU A 58 27.85 26.20 15.41
N THR A 59 27.19 25.36 16.21
CA THR A 59 27.73 24.76 17.43
C THR A 59 28.21 23.34 17.23
N VAL A 60 29.32 22.97 17.86
CA VAL A 60 29.84 21.60 17.92
C VAL A 60 28.94 20.77 18.83
N MET A 61 28.45 19.65 18.35
CA MET A 61 27.50 18.79 19.06
C MET A 61 27.97 17.33 19.07
N THR A 62 27.61 16.59 20.12
CA THR A 62 27.72 15.13 20.14
C THR A 62 26.64 14.50 19.26
N LEU A 63 26.78 13.20 18.91
CA LEU A 63 25.74 12.48 18.18
C LEU A 63 24.42 12.44 18.98
N ARG A 64 24.49 12.31 20.29
CA ARG A 64 23.32 12.38 21.18
C ARG A 64 22.61 13.73 21.11
N GLU A 65 23.34 14.82 21.20
CA GLU A 65 22.79 16.17 21.10
C GLU A 65 22.17 16.41 19.73
N ILE A 66 22.81 15.92 18.65
CA ILE A 66 22.25 16.00 17.28
C ILE A 66 20.89 15.29 17.19
N LEU A 67 20.77 14.07 17.75
CA LEU A 67 19.50 13.34 17.76
C LEU A 67 18.38 14.06 18.51
N MET A 68 18.73 14.84 19.55
CA MET A 68 17.75 15.54 20.40
C MET A 68 17.36 16.93 19.88
N VAL A 69 18.30 17.65 19.25
CA VAL A 69 18.16 19.09 19.00
C VAL A 69 18.13 19.43 17.49
N HIS A 70 18.90 18.71 16.69
CA HIS A 70 18.97 19.00 15.25
C HIS A 70 17.66 18.56 14.56
N PRO A 71 17.01 19.39 13.70
CA PRO A 71 15.76 19.02 13.02
C PRO A 71 15.80 17.65 12.34
N LYS A 72 16.88 17.33 11.64
CA LYS A 72 17.07 16.01 10.99
C LYS A 72 17.34 14.89 12.03
N GLY A 73 17.90 15.22 13.19
CA GLY A 73 18.04 14.28 14.29
C GLY A 73 16.70 13.88 14.88
N VAL A 74 15.83 14.86 15.13
CA VAL A 74 14.46 14.61 15.61
C VAL A 74 13.63 13.86 14.57
N GLU A 75 13.74 14.21 13.29
CA GLU A 75 12.98 13.58 12.20
C GLU A 75 13.39 12.13 11.93
N TYR A 76 14.70 11.84 11.89
CA TYR A 76 15.24 10.53 11.47
C TYR A 76 15.88 9.72 12.60
N GLY A 77 16.02 10.27 13.80
CA GLY A 77 16.71 9.61 14.92
C GLY A 77 16.08 8.26 15.30
N GLY A 78 14.77 8.11 15.11
CA GLY A 78 14.08 6.84 15.33
C GLY A 78 14.61 5.67 14.49
N ILE A 79 15.30 5.93 13.37
CA ILE A 79 15.95 4.89 12.53
C ILE A 79 17.09 4.20 13.30
N LEU A 80 17.79 4.95 14.15
CA LEU A 80 18.90 4.48 14.96
C LEU A 80 18.51 4.07 16.39
N GLY A 81 17.20 4.08 16.68
CA GLY A 81 16.66 3.75 17.99
C GLY A 81 17.02 2.32 18.43
N GLY A 82 17.41 2.16 19.69
CA GLY A 82 17.75 0.87 20.31
C GLY A 82 19.19 0.39 20.07
N HIS A 83 20.06 1.19 19.44
CA HIS A 83 21.47 0.87 19.25
C HIS A 83 22.36 1.65 20.24
N ASP A 84 23.28 0.94 20.90
CA ASP A 84 24.27 1.53 21.83
C ASP A 84 25.43 2.24 21.09
N GLN A 85 25.64 1.88 19.83
CA GLN A 85 26.66 2.46 18.96
C GLN A 85 26.01 3.03 17.71
N LEU A 86 26.52 4.16 17.25
CA LEU A 86 26.00 4.92 16.14
C LEU A 86 27.04 5.03 15.00
N PRO A 87 26.60 5.01 13.74
CA PRO A 87 27.52 5.07 12.60
C PRO A 87 28.09 6.47 12.39
N VAL A 88 29.35 6.55 12.02
CA VAL A 88 30.04 7.81 11.65
C VAL A 88 30.98 7.55 10.48
N LEU A 89 30.99 8.45 9.49
CA LEU A 89 32.04 8.51 8.48
C LEU A 89 33.15 9.48 8.91
N ARG A 90 34.39 9.01 8.80
CA ARG A 90 35.60 9.83 9.09
C ARG A 90 36.67 9.64 8.02
N ASP A 91 37.44 10.70 7.78
CA ASP A 91 38.63 10.63 6.92
C ASP A 91 39.84 10.10 7.70
N ALA A 92 40.98 9.93 7.02
CA ALA A 92 42.19 9.45 7.63
C ALA A 92 42.81 10.38 8.69
N LYS A 93 42.36 11.64 8.76
CA LYS A 93 42.74 12.61 9.82
C LYS A 93 41.78 12.58 11.00
N GLY A 94 40.73 11.74 10.94
CA GLY A 94 39.70 11.67 11.96
C GLY A 94 38.62 12.77 11.85
N GLN A 95 38.62 13.58 10.78
CA GLN A 95 37.60 14.56 10.53
C GLN A 95 36.27 13.86 10.16
N VAL A 96 35.16 14.29 10.79
CA VAL A 96 33.85 13.71 10.54
C VAL A 96 33.28 14.24 9.23
N LEU A 97 32.91 13.32 8.31
CA LEU A 97 32.17 13.66 7.10
C LEU A 97 30.66 13.74 7.38
N SER A 98 30.15 12.73 8.09
CA SER A 98 28.71 12.65 8.41
C SER A 98 28.42 11.70 9.57
N PHE A 99 27.19 11.83 10.02
CA PHE A 99 26.48 10.91 10.90
C PHE A 99 25.29 10.28 10.13
N PRO A 100 25.55 9.20 9.34
CA PRO A 100 24.47 8.57 8.57
C PRO A 100 23.41 7.90 9.47
N PRO A 101 22.16 7.87 9.08
CA PRO A 101 21.53 8.53 7.92
C PRO A 101 21.03 9.96 8.24
N ILE A 102 21.56 10.59 9.29
CA ILE A 102 21.02 11.81 9.90
C ILE A 102 21.49 13.07 9.16
N ILE A 103 22.78 13.40 9.25
CA ILE A 103 23.31 14.69 8.78
C ILE A 103 24.80 14.67 8.45
N ASN A 104 25.20 15.46 7.46
CA ASN A 104 26.59 15.73 7.12
C ASN A 104 27.23 16.73 8.09
N SER A 105 28.57 16.76 8.16
CA SER A 105 29.30 17.84 8.82
C SER A 105 29.26 19.11 7.98
N ARG A 106 29.37 20.26 8.64
CA ARG A 106 29.44 21.58 7.97
C ARG A 106 30.76 21.74 7.20
N GLU A 107 31.87 21.30 7.75
CA GLU A 107 33.20 21.55 7.21
C GLU A 107 33.46 20.82 5.89
N ILE A 108 32.96 19.60 5.74
CA ILE A 108 33.22 18.71 4.58
C ILE A 108 31.94 18.46 3.78
N GLY A 109 30.79 18.35 4.45
CA GLY A 109 29.53 17.92 3.87
C GLY A 109 28.73 19.03 3.19
N GLU A 110 29.17 20.31 3.24
CA GLU A 110 28.49 21.40 2.58
C GLU A 110 29.04 21.63 1.17
N VAL A 111 28.39 21.03 0.17
CA VAL A 111 28.73 21.26 -1.24
C VAL A 111 28.29 22.67 -1.65
N GLN A 112 29.21 23.40 -2.30
CA GLN A 112 29.03 24.80 -2.66
C GLN A 112 29.03 25.01 -4.18
N ILE A 113 28.49 26.16 -4.61
CA ILE A 113 28.56 26.56 -6.01
C ILE A 113 30.03 26.81 -6.36
N GLY A 114 30.54 26.13 -7.41
CA GLY A 114 31.93 26.20 -7.82
C GLY A 114 32.73 24.94 -7.50
N ASP A 115 32.23 24.06 -6.64
CA ASP A 115 32.87 22.77 -6.44
C ASP A 115 32.78 21.94 -7.73
N ASP A 116 33.91 21.45 -8.21
CA ASP A 116 34.08 20.68 -9.44
C ASP A 116 34.41 19.20 -9.16
N GLN A 117 34.71 18.86 -7.91
CA GLN A 117 35.01 17.50 -7.47
C GLN A 117 34.19 17.14 -6.23
N LEU A 118 33.43 16.06 -6.37
CA LEU A 118 32.53 15.55 -5.32
C LEU A 118 32.90 14.14 -4.91
N PHE A 119 32.78 13.86 -3.62
CA PHE A 119 32.73 12.50 -3.10
C PHE A 119 31.27 12.16 -2.81
N VAL A 120 30.80 11.03 -3.36
CA VAL A 120 29.45 10.52 -3.17
C VAL A 120 29.52 9.27 -2.33
N GLU A 121 28.79 9.26 -1.24
CA GLU A 121 28.64 8.09 -0.37
C GLU A 121 27.19 7.66 -0.33
N VAL A 122 26.97 6.35 -0.30
CA VAL A 122 25.66 5.75 -0.06
C VAL A 122 25.81 4.72 1.05
N THR A 123 25.03 4.87 2.10
CA THR A 123 24.97 3.95 3.23
C THR A 123 23.54 3.39 3.39
N GLY A 124 23.41 2.26 4.06
CA GLY A 124 22.09 1.66 4.29
C GLY A 124 22.16 0.27 4.90
N THR A 125 21.00 -0.35 5.01
CA THR A 125 20.80 -1.68 5.61
C THR A 125 20.74 -2.81 4.58
N ASP A 126 20.59 -2.49 3.28
CA ASP A 126 20.53 -3.43 2.17
C ASP A 126 21.64 -3.12 1.16
N LEU A 127 22.72 -3.90 1.19
CA LEU A 127 23.93 -3.64 0.38
C LEU A 127 23.68 -3.66 -1.14
N PRO A 128 22.88 -4.58 -1.73
CA PRO A 128 22.50 -4.52 -3.13
C PRO A 128 21.76 -3.22 -3.50
N MET A 129 20.87 -2.76 -2.65
CA MET A 129 20.11 -1.52 -2.86
C MET A 129 21.01 -0.28 -2.71
N VAL A 130 21.94 -0.28 -1.75
CA VAL A 130 22.99 0.74 -1.60
C VAL A 130 23.82 0.87 -2.86
N ALA A 131 24.29 -0.25 -3.41
CA ALA A 131 25.11 -0.28 -4.61
C ALA A 131 24.32 0.19 -5.86
N LEU A 132 23.07 -0.24 -6.00
CA LEU A 132 22.18 0.23 -7.07
C LEU A 132 21.93 1.74 -6.99
N THR A 133 21.63 2.25 -5.80
CA THR A 133 21.39 3.68 -5.57
C THR A 133 22.62 4.51 -5.93
N LEU A 134 23.82 4.04 -5.54
CA LEU A 134 25.08 4.67 -5.94
C LEU A 134 25.24 4.68 -7.46
N ASN A 135 24.95 3.57 -8.14
CA ASN A 135 25.02 3.47 -9.59
C ASN A 135 24.03 4.42 -10.31
N ILE A 136 22.79 4.53 -9.81
CA ILE A 136 21.79 5.47 -10.32
C ILE A 136 22.32 6.90 -10.20
N PHE A 137 22.88 7.24 -9.05
CA PHE A 137 23.40 8.59 -8.80
C PHE A 137 24.62 8.89 -9.67
N ALA A 138 25.54 7.92 -9.81
CA ALA A 138 26.73 8.02 -10.66
C ALA A 138 26.35 8.18 -12.15
N ALA A 139 25.37 7.40 -12.64
CA ALA A 139 24.86 7.53 -14.01
C ALA A 139 24.22 8.91 -14.25
N ASN A 140 23.43 9.42 -13.30
CA ASN A 140 22.85 10.76 -13.38
C ASN A 140 23.93 11.85 -13.46
N LEU A 141 25.04 11.72 -12.76
CA LEU A 141 26.17 12.63 -12.85
C LEU A 141 26.90 12.48 -14.17
N ALA A 142 27.13 11.27 -14.65
CA ALA A 142 27.78 10.99 -15.91
C ALA A 142 27.00 11.58 -17.11
N ASP A 143 25.68 11.46 -17.12
CA ASP A 143 24.79 12.06 -18.13
C ASP A 143 24.87 13.59 -18.16
N ARG A 144 25.31 14.21 -17.06
CA ARG A 144 25.58 15.65 -16.95
C ARG A 144 27.03 16.03 -17.31
N GLY A 145 27.82 15.08 -17.77
CA GLY A 145 29.20 15.27 -18.19
C GLY A 145 30.26 15.12 -17.09
N ALA A 146 29.87 14.64 -15.89
CA ALA A 146 30.86 14.35 -14.86
C ALA A 146 31.67 13.08 -15.18
N VAL A 147 32.94 13.11 -14.85
CA VAL A 147 33.81 11.93 -14.90
C VAL A 147 33.70 11.16 -13.57
N VAL A 148 33.19 9.93 -13.63
CA VAL A 148 33.06 9.07 -12.46
C VAL A 148 34.37 8.31 -12.22
N ALA A 149 35.03 8.61 -11.10
CA ALA A 149 36.21 7.88 -10.65
C ALA A 149 35.79 6.69 -9.75
N PRO A 150 36.35 5.49 -9.95
CA PRO A 150 36.03 4.34 -9.12
C PRO A 150 36.63 4.48 -7.72
N VAL A 151 35.95 3.94 -6.72
CA VAL A 151 36.37 3.87 -5.33
C VAL A 151 36.45 2.41 -4.88
N GLU A 152 37.59 2.00 -4.34
CA GLU A 152 37.76 0.67 -3.74
C GLU A 152 37.19 0.65 -2.33
N ILE A 153 36.33 -0.32 -2.05
CA ILE A 153 35.73 -0.58 -0.73
C ILE A 153 36.37 -1.84 -0.13
N GLN A 154 36.79 -1.72 1.14
CA GLN A 154 37.29 -2.83 1.93
C GLN A 154 36.37 -3.07 3.11
N SER A 155 35.83 -4.29 3.22
CA SER A 155 34.97 -4.69 4.33
C SER A 155 35.65 -5.64 5.29
N PRO A 156 35.52 -5.48 6.59
CA PRO A 156 36.05 -6.42 7.57
C PRO A 156 35.39 -7.79 7.51
N VAL A 157 34.17 -7.84 6.98
CA VAL A 157 33.38 -9.07 6.81
C VAL A 157 33.19 -9.41 5.34
N LYS A 158 32.88 -10.67 5.01
CA LYS A 158 32.51 -11.08 3.66
C LYS A 158 31.10 -10.64 3.37
N THR A 159 30.92 -9.83 2.36
CA THR A 159 29.62 -9.36 1.87
C THR A 159 29.20 -10.12 0.61
N ALA A 160 28.01 -9.78 0.05
CA ALA A 160 27.55 -10.28 -1.24
C ALA A 160 28.56 -9.97 -2.38
N PHE A 161 29.33 -8.86 -2.28
CA PHE A 161 30.34 -8.44 -3.24
C PHE A 161 31.78 -8.88 -2.85
N GLY A 162 31.91 -9.69 -1.81
CA GLY A 162 33.21 -10.12 -1.28
C GLY A 162 33.71 -9.22 -0.13
N ARG A 163 35.04 -9.23 0.13
CA ARG A 163 35.68 -8.34 1.11
C ARG A 163 36.31 -7.10 0.48
N ARG A 164 36.49 -7.11 -0.83
CA ARG A 164 37.03 -5.99 -1.61
C ARG A 164 36.23 -5.91 -2.91
N TRP A 165 35.75 -4.73 -3.24
CA TRP A 165 35.06 -4.44 -4.49
C TRP A 165 35.27 -2.99 -4.88
N SER A 166 35.03 -2.67 -6.14
CA SER A 166 35.06 -1.30 -6.65
C SER A 166 33.65 -0.81 -6.95
N THR A 167 33.38 0.45 -6.70
CA THR A 167 32.14 1.14 -7.03
C THR A 167 32.38 2.21 -8.09
N PRO A 168 31.42 2.49 -9.00
CA PRO A 168 30.14 1.82 -9.20
C PRO A 168 30.28 0.33 -9.56
N ILE A 169 29.25 -0.49 -9.20
CA ILE A 169 29.24 -1.94 -9.43
C ILE A 169 28.60 -2.25 -10.77
N ASP A 170 29.18 -3.20 -11.52
CA ASP A 170 28.50 -3.80 -12.66
C ASP A 170 27.64 -4.99 -12.19
N PHE A 171 26.32 -4.82 -12.19
CA PHE A 171 25.37 -5.88 -11.82
C PHE A 171 25.11 -6.89 -12.95
N GLY A 172 25.60 -6.63 -14.15
CA GLY A 172 25.09 -7.23 -15.37
C GLY A 172 25.84 -8.44 -15.87
N ALA A 173 25.51 -9.66 -15.44
CA ALA A 173 25.81 -10.82 -16.25
C ALA A 173 24.93 -10.78 -17.54
N PRO A 174 25.52 -10.90 -18.75
CA PRO A 174 24.75 -10.94 -19.98
C PRO A 174 23.79 -12.13 -19.99
N ARG A 175 22.54 -11.89 -20.40
CA ARG A 175 21.51 -12.93 -20.58
C ARG A 175 21.26 -13.15 -22.07
N THR A 176 21.07 -14.41 -22.47
CA THR A 176 20.77 -14.77 -23.86
C THR A 176 19.29 -15.09 -24.01
N ILE A 177 18.61 -14.37 -24.89
CA ILE A 177 17.17 -14.45 -25.11
C ILE A 177 16.90 -14.89 -26.54
N PRO A 178 16.05 -15.93 -26.77
CA PRO A 178 15.62 -16.30 -28.09
C PRO A 178 14.70 -15.21 -28.70
N LEU A 179 14.94 -14.79 -29.93
CA LEU A 179 14.03 -13.87 -30.66
C LEU A 179 12.60 -14.41 -30.71
N LYS A 180 12.45 -15.73 -30.85
CA LYS A 180 11.15 -16.39 -30.85
C LYS A 180 10.33 -16.16 -29.58
N ALA A 181 10.99 -16.02 -28.43
CA ALA A 181 10.28 -15.72 -27.18
C ALA A 181 9.67 -14.30 -27.21
N ILE A 182 10.39 -13.34 -27.79
CA ILE A 182 9.92 -11.95 -27.95
C ILE A 182 8.75 -11.92 -28.97
N GLU A 183 8.92 -12.54 -30.12
CA GLU A 183 7.88 -12.62 -31.18
C GLU A 183 6.59 -13.27 -30.65
N THR A 184 6.73 -14.39 -29.93
CA THR A 184 5.56 -15.11 -29.39
C THR A 184 4.80 -14.28 -28.37
N ALA A 185 5.51 -13.57 -27.50
CA ALA A 185 4.88 -12.75 -26.46
C ALA A 185 4.21 -11.49 -27.06
N LEU A 186 4.81 -10.88 -28.07
CA LEU A 186 4.26 -9.68 -28.72
C LEU A 186 3.26 -9.97 -29.84
N GLY A 187 3.18 -11.21 -30.29
CA GLY A 187 2.27 -11.60 -31.38
C GLY A 187 2.70 -11.14 -32.78
N GLU A 188 3.88 -10.57 -32.93
CA GLU A 188 4.42 -10.05 -34.19
C GLU A 188 5.83 -10.57 -34.47
N PRO A 189 6.20 -10.81 -35.74
CA PRO A 189 7.58 -11.11 -36.10
C PRO A 189 8.44 -9.86 -35.94
N LEU A 190 9.52 -9.97 -35.17
CA LEU A 190 10.47 -8.89 -34.93
C LEU A 190 11.89 -9.35 -35.33
N GLY A 191 12.49 -8.64 -36.27
CA GLY A 191 13.86 -8.90 -36.63
C GLY A 191 14.88 -8.60 -35.55
N GLY A 192 15.97 -9.39 -35.48
CA GLY A 192 17.04 -9.17 -34.50
C GLY A 192 17.64 -7.76 -34.55
N ARG A 193 17.59 -7.07 -35.69
CA ARG A 193 18.01 -5.67 -35.83
C ARG A 193 17.06 -4.71 -35.11
N GLU A 194 15.73 -4.92 -35.24
CA GLU A 194 14.71 -4.11 -34.56
C GLU A 194 14.82 -4.25 -33.03
N VAL A 195 14.87 -5.49 -32.55
CA VAL A 195 15.06 -5.80 -31.12
C VAL A 195 16.35 -5.17 -30.60
N THR A 196 17.45 -5.27 -31.36
CA THR A 196 18.72 -4.64 -30.97
C THR A 196 18.62 -3.11 -30.88
N THR A 197 17.92 -2.48 -31.81
CA THR A 197 17.73 -1.02 -31.81
C THR A 197 16.84 -0.60 -30.65
N ALA A 198 15.75 -1.30 -30.41
CA ALA A 198 14.82 -1.08 -29.31
C ALA A 198 15.54 -1.13 -27.95
N LEU A 199 16.28 -2.20 -27.68
CA LEU A 199 16.97 -2.38 -26.40
C LEU A 199 18.15 -1.40 -26.23
N LYS A 200 18.86 -1.05 -27.30
CA LYS A 200 19.92 -0.02 -27.21
C LYS A 200 19.38 1.35 -26.83
N SER A 201 18.17 1.69 -27.25
CA SER A 201 17.52 2.96 -26.86
C SER A 201 17.21 3.03 -25.35
N TYR A 202 17.12 1.87 -24.70
CA TYR A 202 16.96 1.71 -23.24
C TYR A 202 18.29 1.52 -22.49
N GLY A 203 19.42 1.78 -23.17
CA GLY A 203 20.74 1.73 -22.55
C GLY A 203 21.34 0.32 -22.43
N TYR A 204 20.69 -0.72 -22.96
CA TYR A 204 21.25 -2.06 -22.98
C TYR A 204 22.51 -2.17 -23.84
N THR A 205 23.46 -2.97 -23.37
CA THR A 205 24.48 -3.53 -24.25
C THR A 205 23.91 -4.79 -24.91
N VAL A 206 23.83 -4.79 -26.27
CA VAL A 206 23.18 -5.85 -27.03
C VAL A 206 24.12 -6.44 -28.06
N LYS A 207 24.23 -7.77 -28.10
CA LYS A 207 24.93 -8.53 -29.14
C LYS A 207 23.94 -9.52 -29.79
N ALA A 208 23.59 -9.31 -31.05
CA ALA A 208 22.78 -10.23 -31.82
C ALA A 208 23.63 -11.41 -32.33
N ALA A 209 23.12 -12.63 -32.22
CA ALA A 209 23.75 -13.86 -32.69
C ALA A 209 22.69 -14.82 -33.27
N GLY A 210 22.46 -14.73 -34.58
CA GLY A 210 21.44 -15.54 -35.25
C GLY A 210 20.03 -15.31 -34.70
N GLN A 211 19.42 -16.36 -34.14
CA GLN A 211 18.06 -16.35 -33.59
C GLN A 211 18.02 -15.97 -32.09
N LYS A 212 19.12 -15.43 -31.56
CA LYS A 212 19.24 -15.04 -30.14
C LYS A 212 19.85 -13.65 -30.02
N VAL A 213 19.52 -12.97 -28.93
CA VAL A 213 20.18 -11.73 -28.51
C VAL A 213 20.77 -11.92 -27.13
N ALA A 214 22.03 -11.56 -26.96
CA ALA A 214 22.66 -11.42 -25.65
C ALA A 214 22.47 -9.97 -25.19
N VAL A 215 21.87 -9.79 -24.05
CA VAL A 215 21.50 -8.50 -23.47
C VAL A 215 22.16 -8.32 -22.10
N GLN A 216 22.64 -7.13 -21.82
CA GLN A 216 23.17 -6.74 -20.52
C GLN A 216 22.54 -5.40 -20.13
N LEU A 217 21.98 -5.33 -18.94
CA LEU A 217 21.41 -4.11 -18.39
C LEU A 217 22.44 -3.01 -18.21
N PRO A 218 22.06 -1.74 -18.34
CA PRO A 218 22.91 -0.65 -17.86
C PRO A 218 23.09 -0.73 -16.33
N PRO A 219 24.22 -0.24 -15.80
CA PRO A 219 24.59 -0.45 -14.39
C PRO A 219 23.65 0.21 -13.38
N TYR A 220 22.75 1.08 -13.79
CA TYR A 220 21.74 1.73 -12.96
C TYR A 220 20.41 0.98 -12.92
N ARG A 221 20.31 -0.24 -13.49
CA ARG A 221 19.14 -1.11 -13.48
C ARG A 221 19.48 -2.51 -12.95
N ASN A 222 18.59 -3.08 -12.15
CA ASN A 222 18.70 -4.46 -11.65
C ASN A 222 17.35 -5.23 -11.77
N ASP A 223 16.43 -4.72 -12.55
CA ASP A 223 15.05 -5.18 -12.68
C ASP A 223 14.83 -6.25 -13.77
N LEU A 224 15.89 -6.73 -14.40
CA LEU A 224 15.83 -7.86 -15.34
C LEU A 224 15.81 -9.20 -14.57
N LEU A 225 14.64 -9.62 -14.13
CA LEU A 225 14.43 -10.86 -13.39
C LEU A 225 14.12 -12.03 -14.32
N HIS A 226 13.36 -11.78 -15.39
CA HIS A 226 12.89 -12.77 -16.33
C HIS A 226 12.99 -12.29 -17.80
N THR A 227 12.82 -13.20 -18.77
CA THR A 227 12.81 -12.87 -20.20
C THR A 227 11.69 -11.87 -20.57
N VAL A 228 10.56 -11.94 -19.89
CA VAL A 228 9.42 -11.06 -20.12
C VAL A 228 9.74 -9.59 -19.88
N ASP A 229 10.67 -9.28 -18.97
CA ASP A 229 11.10 -7.90 -18.69
C ASP A 229 11.77 -7.26 -19.92
N VAL A 230 12.53 -8.08 -20.68
CA VAL A 230 13.12 -7.63 -21.95
C VAL A 230 12.07 -7.49 -23.04
N VAL A 231 11.06 -8.39 -23.06
CA VAL A 231 9.93 -8.28 -23.98
C VAL A 231 9.17 -6.98 -23.74
N GLU A 232 8.95 -6.63 -22.48
CA GLU A 232 8.29 -5.38 -22.09
C GLU A 232 9.08 -4.15 -22.56
N ASP A 233 10.38 -4.09 -22.32
CA ASP A 233 11.24 -2.99 -22.78
C ASP A 233 11.23 -2.87 -24.32
N VAL A 234 11.20 -3.98 -25.05
CA VAL A 234 11.02 -3.96 -26.52
C VAL A 234 9.65 -3.39 -26.89
N ALA A 235 8.57 -3.83 -26.22
CA ALA A 235 7.22 -3.34 -26.48
C ALA A 235 7.09 -1.84 -26.21
N ILE A 236 7.61 -1.37 -25.09
CA ILE A 236 7.61 0.06 -24.72
C ILE A 236 8.40 0.88 -25.75
N SER A 237 9.57 0.39 -26.18
CA SER A 237 10.40 1.07 -27.19
C SER A 237 9.71 1.19 -28.55
N GLN A 238 8.88 0.20 -28.92
CA GLN A 238 8.09 0.23 -30.16
C GLN A 238 6.85 1.12 -30.03
N GLY A 239 6.38 1.36 -28.79
CA GLY A 239 5.13 2.01 -28.47
C GLY A 239 3.94 1.07 -28.58
N TYR A 240 3.15 0.97 -27.51
CA TYR A 240 1.99 0.06 -27.45
C TYR A 240 0.93 0.32 -28.53
N ALA A 241 0.82 1.56 -29.00
CA ALA A 241 -0.11 1.91 -30.10
C ALA A 241 0.23 1.26 -31.45
N ARG A 242 1.45 0.72 -31.61
CA ARG A 242 1.85 -0.04 -32.79
C ARG A 242 1.10 -1.36 -32.91
N PHE A 243 0.83 -2.01 -31.75
CA PHE A 243 0.21 -3.32 -31.73
C PHE A 243 -1.29 -3.18 -31.99
N ALA A 244 -1.76 -3.63 -33.16
CA ALA A 244 -3.17 -3.61 -33.51
C ALA A 244 -3.95 -4.58 -32.61
N PRO A 245 -5.04 -4.13 -31.95
CA PRO A 245 -5.87 -5.04 -31.17
C PRO A 245 -6.52 -6.08 -32.08
N VAL A 246 -6.39 -7.35 -31.70
CA VAL A 246 -7.00 -8.46 -32.39
C VAL A 246 -8.14 -9.01 -31.55
N MET A 247 -9.37 -8.92 -32.06
CA MET A 247 -10.53 -9.52 -31.40
C MET A 247 -10.41 -11.04 -31.39
N PRO A 248 -10.60 -11.69 -30.21
CA PRO A 248 -10.64 -13.14 -30.15
C PRO A 248 -11.72 -13.70 -31.10
N SER A 249 -11.37 -14.72 -31.93
CA SER A 249 -12.32 -15.44 -32.76
C SER A 249 -13.14 -16.49 -32.00
N GLN A 250 -12.70 -16.83 -30.81
CA GLN A 250 -13.40 -17.73 -29.91
C GLN A 250 -14.05 -16.87 -28.80
N PHE A 251 -15.30 -17.12 -28.52
CA PHE A 251 -15.99 -16.53 -27.39
C PHE A 251 -16.16 -17.58 -26.31
N THR A 252 -16.09 -17.13 -25.07
CA THR A 252 -16.36 -17.94 -23.88
C THR A 252 -17.79 -17.68 -23.43
N VAL A 253 -18.47 -18.75 -22.99
CA VAL A 253 -19.78 -18.62 -22.34
C VAL A 253 -19.51 -18.37 -20.87
N GLY A 254 -19.75 -17.14 -20.44
CA GLY A 254 -19.72 -16.76 -19.02
C GLY A 254 -21.10 -16.95 -18.40
N GLY A 255 -21.16 -16.94 -17.06
CA GLY A 255 -22.39 -16.95 -16.29
C GLY A 255 -22.14 -16.33 -14.91
N LEU A 256 -23.21 -15.86 -14.27
CA LEU A 256 -23.18 -15.41 -12.89
C LEU A 256 -22.97 -16.59 -11.95
N SER A 257 -22.24 -16.39 -10.86
CA SER A 257 -22.16 -17.36 -9.77
C SER A 257 -23.54 -17.59 -9.13
N ARG A 258 -23.73 -18.69 -8.43
CA ARG A 258 -24.98 -18.96 -7.70
C ARG A 258 -25.26 -17.86 -6.67
N LEU A 259 -24.23 -17.32 -6.04
CA LEU A 259 -24.31 -16.22 -5.09
C LEU A 259 -24.84 -14.95 -5.76
N GLU A 260 -24.28 -14.55 -6.90
CA GLU A 260 -24.74 -13.38 -7.64
C GLU A 260 -26.17 -13.54 -8.16
N GLN A 261 -26.54 -14.73 -8.62
CA GLN A 261 -27.93 -15.00 -9.02
C GLN A 261 -28.90 -14.86 -7.83
N MET A 262 -28.51 -15.33 -6.64
CA MET A 262 -29.31 -15.18 -5.42
C MET A 262 -29.37 -13.70 -5.00
N ALA A 263 -28.24 -13.00 -5.01
CA ALA A 263 -28.17 -11.57 -4.69
C ALA A 263 -29.08 -10.74 -5.61
N ASP A 264 -29.07 -11.02 -6.92
CA ASP A 264 -29.94 -10.36 -7.88
C ASP A 264 -31.43 -10.66 -7.62
N ARG A 265 -31.74 -11.89 -7.26
CA ARG A 265 -33.13 -12.27 -6.90
C ARG A 265 -33.59 -11.53 -5.64
N VAL A 266 -32.72 -11.41 -4.63
CA VAL A 266 -32.99 -10.63 -3.41
C VAL A 266 -33.22 -9.16 -3.77
N ARG A 267 -32.36 -8.54 -4.59
CA ARG A 267 -32.51 -7.14 -5.04
C ARG A 267 -33.86 -6.91 -5.70
N HIS A 268 -34.25 -7.77 -6.64
CA HIS A 268 -35.53 -7.65 -7.32
C HIS A 268 -36.72 -7.75 -6.37
N LEU A 269 -36.67 -8.65 -5.37
CA LEU A 269 -37.73 -8.80 -4.38
C LEU A 269 -37.82 -7.57 -3.47
N MET A 270 -36.65 -7.03 -3.02
CA MET A 270 -36.64 -5.81 -2.20
C MET A 270 -37.20 -4.59 -2.94
N VAL A 271 -36.82 -4.41 -4.21
CA VAL A 271 -37.39 -3.36 -5.06
C VAL A 271 -38.92 -3.57 -5.22
N GLY A 272 -39.39 -4.81 -5.39
CA GLY A 272 -40.79 -5.16 -5.45
C GLY A 272 -41.57 -4.85 -4.15
N MET A 273 -40.88 -4.76 -3.01
CA MET A 273 -41.43 -4.35 -1.70
C MET A 273 -41.25 -2.84 -1.43
N GLU A 274 -41.01 -2.05 -2.46
CA GLU A 274 -40.86 -0.58 -2.41
C GLU A 274 -39.59 -0.10 -1.63
N PHE A 275 -38.55 -0.93 -1.54
CA PHE A 275 -37.28 -0.48 -1.00
C PHE A 275 -36.41 0.15 -2.09
N GLN A 276 -35.72 1.19 -1.73
CA GLN A 276 -34.66 1.81 -2.55
C GLN A 276 -33.32 1.16 -2.28
N GLU A 277 -32.65 0.70 -3.34
CA GLU A 277 -31.30 0.17 -3.23
C GLU A 277 -30.28 1.29 -2.98
N ILE A 278 -29.39 1.05 -2.03
CA ILE A 278 -28.27 1.92 -1.68
C ILE A 278 -26.97 1.16 -1.93
N ILE A 279 -25.95 1.88 -2.34
CA ILE A 279 -24.58 1.39 -2.40
C ILE A 279 -23.75 2.29 -1.51
N SER A 280 -23.16 1.72 -0.48
CA SER A 280 -22.35 2.46 0.50
C SER A 280 -20.92 1.96 0.57
N ASN A 281 -20.05 2.71 1.26
CA ASN A 281 -18.67 2.32 1.46
C ASN A 281 -18.56 1.13 2.44
N ILE A 282 -17.71 0.16 2.08
CA ILE A 282 -17.36 -0.97 2.98
C ILE A 282 -16.49 -0.48 4.15
N MET A 283 -15.66 0.54 3.91
CA MET A 283 -14.83 1.14 4.94
C MET A 283 -15.58 2.22 5.70
N GLY A 284 -15.34 2.28 6.99
CA GLY A 284 -15.86 3.29 7.89
C GLY A 284 -15.05 3.41 9.15
N SER A 285 -15.62 3.96 10.21
CA SER A 285 -14.96 4.12 11.50
C SER A 285 -15.50 3.16 12.54
N HIS A 286 -14.68 2.84 13.54
CA HIS A 286 -15.12 2.10 14.73
C HIS A 286 -16.28 2.83 15.42
N GLN A 287 -16.26 4.16 15.42
CA GLN A 287 -17.33 4.98 15.97
C GLN A 287 -18.67 4.67 15.28
N ASP A 288 -18.70 4.57 13.94
CA ASP A 288 -19.93 4.33 13.19
C ASP A 288 -20.39 2.87 13.32
N PHE A 289 -19.47 1.91 13.25
CA PHE A 289 -19.84 0.49 13.21
C PHE A 289 -20.08 -0.13 14.59
N CYS A 290 -19.45 0.44 15.65
CA CYS A 290 -19.54 -0.10 17.00
C CYS A 290 -20.13 0.91 18.00
N THR A 291 -19.50 2.08 18.21
CA THR A 291 -19.91 3.00 19.28
C THR A 291 -21.33 3.50 19.11
N ARG A 292 -21.67 4.05 17.93
CA ARG A 292 -23.03 4.53 17.64
C ARG A 292 -24.09 3.43 17.65
N MET A 293 -23.65 2.19 17.50
CA MET A 293 -24.50 1.01 17.54
C MET A 293 -24.58 0.36 18.92
N ARG A 294 -24.00 0.96 19.97
CA ARG A 294 -23.96 0.45 21.35
C ARG A 294 -23.25 -0.90 21.48
N LEU A 295 -22.30 -1.19 20.62
CA LEU A 295 -21.58 -2.49 20.61
C LEU A 295 -20.29 -2.49 21.43
N ASP A 296 -19.76 -1.33 21.83
CA ASP A 296 -18.50 -1.24 22.56
C ASP A 296 -18.48 -2.12 23.80
N GLY A 297 -17.41 -2.93 23.93
CA GLY A 297 -17.24 -3.86 25.04
C GLY A 297 -18.13 -5.11 24.99
N THR A 298 -18.87 -5.33 23.92
CA THR A 298 -19.65 -6.55 23.67
C THR A 298 -18.96 -7.49 22.71
N GLU A 299 -19.45 -8.74 22.61
CA GLU A 299 -18.99 -9.73 21.63
C GLU A 299 -19.29 -9.31 20.18
N TRP A 300 -20.19 -8.35 19.98
CA TRP A 300 -20.60 -7.84 18.67
C TRP A 300 -19.66 -6.76 18.12
N ALA A 301 -18.73 -6.23 18.93
CA ALA A 301 -17.81 -5.17 18.52
C ALA A 301 -16.55 -5.71 17.79
N GLN A 302 -16.72 -6.70 16.93
CA GLN A 302 -15.62 -7.33 16.20
C GLN A 302 -15.53 -6.79 14.78
N VAL A 303 -14.63 -5.85 14.55
CA VAL A 303 -14.36 -5.28 13.22
C VAL A 303 -12.94 -5.62 12.76
N VAL A 304 -12.76 -5.68 11.45
CA VAL A 304 -11.43 -5.78 10.84
C VAL A 304 -10.84 -4.38 10.74
N GLU A 305 -9.78 -4.12 11.50
CA GLU A 305 -9.09 -2.83 11.49
C GLU A 305 -8.07 -2.73 10.36
N VAL A 306 -7.89 -1.54 9.82
CA VAL A 306 -6.92 -1.23 8.77
C VAL A 306 -5.66 -0.67 9.42
N ASP A 307 -4.51 -1.29 9.14
CA ASP A 307 -3.22 -0.77 9.60
C ASP A 307 -2.80 0.47 8.78
N ASN A 308 -2.15 1.44 9.44
CA ASN A 308 -1.65 2.68 8.82
C ASN A 308 -2.71 3.52 8.07
N VAL A 309 -3.86 3.73 8.69
CA VAL A 309 -4.96 4.50 8.10
C VAL A 309 -4.57 5.95 7.78
N MET A 310 -5.01 6.44 6.62
CA MET A 310 -4.85 7.85 6.24
C MET A 310 -5.90 8.76 6.89
N SER A 311 -7.04 8.21 7.31
CA SER A 311 -8.14 8.93 7.96
C SER A 311 -8.84 8.02 8.95
N LEU A 312 -9.11 8.51 10.16
CA LEU A 312 -9.86 7.78 11.18
C LEU A 312 -11.30 7.47 10.75
N SER A 313 -11.85 8.22 9.79
CA SER A 313 -13.17 7.96 9.22
C SER A 313 -13.22 6.68 8.37
N TYR A 314 -12.07 6.11 8.01
CA TYR A 314 -11.96 4.89 7.21
C TYR A 314 -10.94 3.94 7.84
N SER A 315 -11.12 3.65 9.12
CA SER A 315 -10.17 2.88 9.93
C SER A 315 -10.49 1.40 10.05
N CYS A 316 -11.69 0.97 9.65
CA CYS A 316 -12.08 -0.43 9.70
C CYS A 316 -13.07 -0.79 8.58
N LEU A 317 -13.25 -2.11 8.39
CA LEU A 317 -14.24 -2.66 7.48
C LEU A 317 -15.53 -2.96 8.23
N ARG A 318 -16.68 -2.73 7.59
CA ARG A 318 -17.99 -3.02 8.19
C ARG A 318 -18.17 -4.53 8.37
N GLN A 319 -18.75 -4.91 9.50
CA GLN A 319 -19.18 -6.31 9.78
C GLN A 319 -20.67 -6.54 9.46
N TRP A 320 -21.42 -5.46 9.29
CA TRP A 320 -22.82 -5.45 8.92
C TRP A 320 -23.19 -4.15 8.17
N ILE A 321 -24.33 -4.16 7.49
CA ILE A 321 -24.73 -3.08 6.56
C ILE A 321 -25.56 -2.00 7.25
N THR A 322 -26.33 -2.36 8.29
CA THR A 322 -27.24 -1.46 8.98
C THR A 322 -26.62 -0.10 9.35
N PRO A 323 -25.40 0.01 9.92
CA PRO A 323 -24.80 1.33 10.22
C PRO A 323 -24.61 2.19 8.98
N SER A 324 -24.26 1.58 7.84
CA SER A 324 -24.11 2.30 6.57
C SER A 324 -25.45 2.87 6.09
N LEU A 325 -26.54 2.12 6.24
CA LEU A 325 -27.88 2.62 5.93
C LEU A 325 -28.33 3.72 6.90
N LEU A 326 -28.00 3.63 8.20
CA LEU A 326 -28.30 4.69 9.16
C LEU A 326 -27.53 5.99 8.84
N GLN A 327 -26.32 5.88 8.31
CA GLN A 327 -25.56 7.04 7.81
C GLN A 327 -26.30 7.72 6.64
N VAL A 328 -26.93 6.95 5.76
CA VAL A 328 -27.76 7.49 4.66
C VAL A 328 -29.01 8.12 5.23
N GLU A 329 -29.71 7.47 6.18
CA GLU A 329 -30.90 8.00 6.84
C GLU A 329 -30.64 9.36 7.51
N THR A 330 -29.53 9.48 8.26
CA THR A 330 -29.08 10.74 8.87
C THR A 330 -29.02 11.88 7.85
N ASN A 331 -28.50 11.61 6.67
CA ASN A 331 -28.35 12.59 5.60
C ASN A 331 -29.65 12.81 4.79
N SER A 332 -30.66 11.96 4.98
CA SER A 332 -31.93 11.96 4.23
C SER A 332 -33.10 12.63 4.97
N SER A 333 -32.82 13.26 6.11
CA SER A 333 -33.85 13.88 6.99
C SER A 333 -34.80 14.91 6.33
N ARG A 334 -34.42 15.38 5.12
CA ARG A 334 -35.26 16.32 4.32
C ARG A 334 -36.14 15.63 3.29
N ALA A 335 -36.01 14.32 3.11
CA ALA A 335 -36.87 13.54 2.22
C ALA A 335 -38.21 13.21 2.89
N PHE A 336 -39.19 12.83 2.08
CA PHE A 336 -40.52 12.47 2.59
C PHE A 336 -40.53 11.02 3.10
N TYR A 337 -41.03 10.81 4.30
CA TYR A 337 -41.25 9.48 4.87
C TYR A 337 -42.46 8.77 4.20
N PRO A 338 -42.52 7.42 4.20
CA PRO A 338 -41.57 6.49 4.82
C PRO A 338 -40.30 6.34 4.02
N HIS A 339 -39.12 6.16 4.70
CA HIS A 339 -37.89 5.73 4.05
C HIS A 339 -37.77 4.22 4.17
N ARG A 340 -37.59 3.55 3.05
CA ARG A 340 -37.33 2.11 2.95
C ARG A 340 -36.06 1.93 2.13
N MET A 341 -34.98 1.54 2.76
CA MET A 341 -33.66 1.42 2.13
C MET A 341 -33.08 0.04 2.34
N PHE A 342 -32.37 -0.47 1.35
CA PHE A 342 -31.63 -1.70 1.48
C PHE A 342 -30.32 -1.64 0.72
N GLU A 343 -29.42 -2.53 1.07
CA GLU A 343 -28.17 -2.79 0.34
C GLU A 343 -27.90 -4.30 0.35
N VAL A 344 -27.54 -4.85 -0.81
CA VAL A 344 -26.91 -6.16 -0.92
C VAL A 344 -25.43 -5.92 -1.16
N GLY A 345 -24.62 -6.20 -0.16
CA GLY A 345 -23.21 -5.86 -0.21
C GLY A 345 -22.33 -6.78 0.65
N GLU A 346 -21.05 -6.62 0.46
CA GLU A 346 -20.03 -7.38 1.21
C GLU A 346 -19.73 -6.73 2.56
N VAL A 347 -19.46 -7.60 3.53
CA VAL A 347 -18.95 -7.24 4.85
C VAL A 347 -17.76 -8.12 5.19
N ALA A 348 -16.88 -7.65 6.08
CA ALA A 348 -15.74 -8.40 6.58
C ALA A 348 -16.00 -8.88 8.00
N VAL A 349 -15.92 -10.19 8.22
CA VAL A 349 -16.12 -10.81 9.54
C VAL A 349 -14.78 -11.40 9.99
N PRO A 350 -14.27 -11.05 11.18
CA PRO A 350 -13.08 -11.67 11.74
C PRO A 350 -13.25 -13.20 11.83
N ASP A 351 -12.24 -13.93 11.37
CA ASP A 351 -12.23 -15.39 11.40
C ASP A 351 -10.79 -15.88 11.59
N ALA A 352 -10.47 -16.30 12.79
CA ALA A 352 -9.13 -16.79 13.14
C ALA A 352 -8.73 -18.08 12.41
N SER A 353 -9.67 -18.79 11.79
CA SER A 353 -9.39 -20.00 11.00
C SER A 353 -9.05 -19.69 9.54
N ALA A 354 -9.37 -18.48 9.06
CA ALA A 354 -9.05 -18.04 7.71
C ALA A 354 -7.59 -17.62 7.59
N ASP A 355 -6.97 -17.87 6.43
CA ASP A 355 -5.57 -17.55 6.13
C ASP A 355 -5.23 -16.07 6.40
N ILE A 356 -6.14 -15.16 6.06
CA ILE A 356 -5.98 -13.70 6.24
C ILE A 356 -6.63 -13.19 7.54
N GLY A 357 -7.09 -14.06 8.45
CA GLY A 357 -7.73 -13.67 9.72
C GLY A 357 -9.14 -13.09 9.59
N SER A 358 -9.73 -13.10 8.40
CA SER A 358 -11.10 -12.64 8.14
C SER A 358 -11.71 -13.36 6.93
N ARG A 359 -13.04 -13.32 6.83
CA ARG A 359 -13.78 -13.78 5.65
C ARG A 359 -14.73 -12.69 5.15
N THR A 360 -14.92 -12.64 3.86
CA THR A 360 -15.94 -11.82 3.22
C THR A 360 -17.27 -12.56 3.21
N VAL A 361 -18.34 -11.86 3.56
CA VAL A 361 -19.72 -12.39 3.56
C VAL A 361 -20.61 -11.42 2.81
N THR A 362 -21.48 -11.95 1.95
CA THR A 362 -22.50 -11.16 1.27
C THR A 362 -23.75 -11.09 2.15
N LYS A 363 -24.18 -9.87 2.48
CA LYS A 363 -25.38 -9.64 3.30
C LYS A 363 -26.39 -8.77 2.56
N LEU A 364 -27.64 -8.98 2.94
CA LEU A 364 -28.70 -7.98 2.78
C LEU A 364 -28.80 -7.22 4.09
N GLY A 365 -28.69 -5.87 4.04
CA GLY A 365 -29.12 -4.99 5.10
C GLY A 365 -30.34 -4.21 4.64
N ALA A 366 -31.35 -4.02 5.51
CA ALA A 366 -32.52 -3.20 5.20
C ALA A 366 -32.96 -2.39 6.42
N VAL A 367 -33.43 -1.15 6.17
CA VAL A 367 -33.97 -0.23 7.19
C VAL A 367 -35.26 0.36 6.70
N ILE A 368 -36.25 0.42 7.61
CA ILE A 368 -37.48 1.18 7.44
C ILE A 368 -37.54 2.24 8.53
N ALA A 369 -37.73 3.51 8.15
CA ALA A 369 -37.82 4.64 9.07
C ALA A 369 -39.04 5.49 8.79
N HIS A 370 -39.90 5.70 9.77
CA HIS A 370 -41.04 6.64 9.80
C HIS A 370 -41.67 6.67 11.18
N ALA A 371 -42.62 7.58 11.41
CA ALA A 371 -43.27 7.79 12.72
C ALA A 371 -43.98 6.56 13.31
N GLY A 372 -44.38 5.60 12.49
CA GLY A 372 -45.05 4.38 12.92
C GLY A 372 -44.27 3.09 12.66
N ALA A 373 -42.96 3.16 12.38
CA ALA A 373 -42.16 1.97 12.12
C ALA A 373 -42.10 1.02 13.33
N HIS A 374 -42.33 -0.25 13.11
CA HIS A 374 -42.44 -1.26 14.17
C HIS A 374 -42.01 -2.65 13.69
N PHE A 375 -41.74 -3.55 14.62
CA PHE A 375 -41.23 -4.91 14.37
C PHE A 375 -42.03 -5.68 13.30
N SER A 376 -43.37 -5.66 13.37
CA SER A 376 -44.20 -6.45 12.44
C SER A 376 -44.07 -5.99 10.99
N GLU A 377 -43.69 -4.74 10.74
CA GLU A 377 -43.49 -4.24 9.37
C GLU A 377 -42.24 -4.88 8.72
N ILE A 378 -41.08 -4.85 9.41
CA ILE A 378 -39.90 -5.46 8.88
C ILE A 378 -40.00 -7.01 8.88
N HIS A 379 -40.70 -7.60 9.83
CA HIS A 379 -41.01 -9.02 9.84
C HIS A 379 -41.85 -9.44 8.62
N SER A 380 -42.86 -8.68 8.25
CA SER A 380 -43.66 -8.96 7.05
C SER A 380 -42.83 -8.90 5.77
N CYS A 381 -41.87 -7.99 5.70
CA CYS A 381 -40.91 -7.95 4.57
C CYS A 381 -40.04 -9.19 4.53
N LEU A 382 -39.53 -9.65 5.68
CA LEU A 382 -38.76 -10.89 5.80
C LEU A 382 -39.60 -12.11 5.39
N ASP A 383 -40.85 -12.23 5.89
CA ASP A 383 -41.77 -13.32 5.53
C ASP A 383 -41.93 -13.42 4.02
N LEU A 384 -42.21 -12.29 3.37
CA LEU A 384 -42.41 -12.24 1.93
C LEU A 384 -41.13 -12.58 1.15
N LEU A 385 -40.00 -12.04 1.60
CA LEU A 385 -38.70 -12.33 0.99
C LEU A 385 -38.38 -13.82 1.02
N LEU A 386 -38.39 -14.44 2.21
CA LEU A 386 -38.06 -15.83 2.39
C LEU A 386 -39.08 -16.80 1.78
N TYR A 387 -40.36 -16.43 1.73
CA TYR A 387 -41.40 -17.14 0.99
C TYR A 387 -41.03 -17.26 -0.51
N TYR A 388 -40.68 -16.16 -1.17
CA TYR A 388 -40.30 -16.20 -2.59
C TYR A 388 -38.94 -16.81 -2.86
N LEU A 389 -38.07 -16.91 -1.84
CA LEU A 389 -36.82 -17.64 -1.90
C LEU A 389 -36.93 -19.12 -1.58
N ASP A 390 -38.14 -19.59 -1.21
CA ASP A 390 -38.46 -20.96 -0.78
C ASP A 390 -37.60 -21.39 0.44
N GLN A 391 -37.42 -20.47 1.40
CA GLN A 391 -36.64 -20.69 2.61
C GLN A 391 -37.49 -20.66 3.86
N PRO A 392 -37.86 -21.82 4.44
CA PRO A 392 -38.56 -21.89 5.72
C PRO A 392 -37.65 -21.39 6.85
N PHE A 393 -38.21 -20.58 7.74
CA PHE A 393 -37.49 -20.02 8.87
C PHE A 393 -38.32 -19.97 10.14
N THR A 394 -37.65 -19.75 11.27
CA THR A 394 -38.26 -19.40 12.56
C THR A 394 -37.54 -18.19 13.15
N LEU A 395 -38.23 -17.47 14.01
CA LEU A 395 -37.63 -16.38 14.78
C LEU A 395 -37.42 -16.84 16.23
N GLU A 396 -36.23 -16.60 16.71
CA GLU A 396 -35.84 -16.85 18.11
C GLU A 396 -35.52 -15.51 18.77
N PRO A 397 -36.07 -15.21 19.97
CA PRO A 397 -35.72 -13.98 20.68
C PRO A 397 -34.20 -13.90 20.91
N VAL A 398 -33.61 -12.76 20.61
CA VAL A 398 -32.19 -12.53 20.82
C VAL A 398 -31.96 -11.17 21.52
N PRO A 399 -31.20 -11.12 22.62
CA PRO A 399 -30.74 -9.86 23.17
C PRO A 399 -29.64 -9.28 22.26
N HIS A 400 -29.81 -8.05 21.80
CA HIS A 400 -28.81 -7.38 20.99
C HIS A 400 -28.75 -5.89 21.34
N PRO A 401 -27.58 -5.34 21.67
CA PRO A 401 -27.45 -3.98 22.23
C PRO A 401 -28.02 -2.86 21.36
N SER A 402 -28.01 -3.05 20.05
CA SER A 402 -28.52 -2.05 19.08
C SER A 402 -30.04 -2.04 18.94
N PHE A 403 -30.74 -3.01 19.50
CA PHE A 403 -32.19 -3.14 19.38
C PHE A 403 -32.88 -3.00 20.74
N LEU A 404 -34.17 -2.71 20.71
CA LEU A 404 -35.03 -2.68 21.91
C LEU A 404 -35.19 -4.07 22.51
N ASP A 405 -35.11 -4.17 23.81
CA ASP A 405 -35.28 -5.41 24.56
C ASP A 405 -36.66 -6.03 24.24
N GLY A 406 -36.66 -7.33 23.90
CA GLY A 406 -37.87 -8.07 23.52
C GLY A 406 -38.46 -7.70 22.15
N ARG A 407 -37.73 -6.88 21.36
CA ARG A 407 -38.09 -6.44 20.01
C ARG A 407 -37.04 -6.78 18.97
N ALA A 408 -36.23 -7.82 19.25
CA ALA A 408 -35.25 -8.34 18.32
C ALA A 408 -35.38 -9.88 18.22
N GLY A 409 -35.16 -10.40 17.02
CA GLY A 409 -35.19 -11.81 16.72
C GLY A 409 -34.01 -12.25 15.83
N ALA A 410 -33.44 -13.38 16.18
CA ALA A 410 -32.53 -14.11 15.30
C ALA A 410 -33.36 -14.88 14.26
N ILE A 411 -32.94 -14.82 13.01
CA ILE A 411 -33.57 -15.54 11.89
C ILE A 411 -32.87 -16.89 11.78
N VAL A 412 -33.64 -17.98 11.98
CA VAL A 412 -33.09 -19.35 11.96
C VAL A 412 -33.68 -20.10 10.77
N ALA A 413 -32.83 -20.56 9.87
CA ALA A 413 -33.19 -21.43 8.76
C ALA A 413 -32.24 -22.63 8.72
N GLY A 414 -32.78 -23.84 8.46
CA GLY A 414 -31.99 -25.08 8.47
C GLY A 414 -31.25 -25.34 9.80
N GLY A 415 -31.78 -24.86 10.93
CA GLY A 415 -31.15 -24.98 12.25
C GLY A 415 -29.93 -24.05 12.49
N ARG A 416 -29.71 -23.07 11.64
CA ARG A 416 -28.62 -22.09 11.73
C ARG A 416 -29.16 -20.67 11.77
N VAL A 417 -28.50 -19.79 12.54
CA VAL A 417 -28.79 -18.35 12.49
C VAL A 417 -28.25 -17.79 11.16
N ILE A 418 -29.13 -17.24 10.36
CA ILE A 418 -28.82 -16.64 9.06
C ILE A 418 -28.94 -15.11 9.05
N GLY A 419 -29.41 -14.53 10.14
CA GLY A 419 -29.59 -13.08 10.24
C GLY A 419 -30.27 -12.67 11.52
N LEU A 420 -30.59 -11.37 11.58
CA LEU A 420 -31.31 -10.78 12.71
C LEU A 420 -32.20 -9.62 12.21
N LEU A 421 -33.25 -9.31 12.94
CA LEU A 421 -34.10 -8.16 12.70
C LEU A 421 -34.60 -7.58 14.02
N GLY A 422 -35.03 -6.30 14.01
CA GLY A 422 -35.59 -5.70 15.22
C GLY A 422 -35.90 -4.21 15.11
N GLU A 423 -36.47 -3.68 16.19
CA GLU A 423 -36.66 -2.24 16.41
C GLU A 423 -35.36 -1.64 16.96
N LEU A 424 -34.83 -0.62 16.30
CA LEU A 424 -33.60 0.02 16.75
C LEU A 424 -33.77 0.73 18.09
N HIS A 425 -32.77 0.60 18.95
CA HIS A 425 -32.76 1.21 20.29
C HIS A 425 -32.76 2.74 20.16
N PRO A 426 -33.54 3.49 21.00
CA PRO A 426 -33.61 4.94 20.94
C PRO A 426 -32.23 5.63 21.07
N GLU A 427 -31.32 5.12 21.89
CA GLU A 427 -29.95 5.65 21.99
C GLU A 427 -29.18 5.49 20.67
N VAL A 428 -29.39 4.42 19.89
CA VAL A 428 -28.82 4.27 18.56
C VAL A 428 -29.34 5.36 17.64
N LEU A 429 -30.69 5.57 17.63
CA LEU A 429 -31.31 6.61 16.83
C LEU A 429 -30.81 8.02 17.21
N GLU A 430 -30.65 8.28 18.51
CA GLU A 430 -30.06 9.54 19.01
C GLU A 430 -28.63 9.73 18.56
N GLN A 431 -27.78 8.70 18.65
CA GLN A 431 -26.38 8.74 18.20
C GLN A 431 -26.28 9.03 16.70
N TRP A 432 -27.23 8.54 15.91
CA TRP A 432 -27.34 8.79 14.47
C TRP A 432 -28.17 10.04 14.13
N GLN A 433 -28.71 10.77 15.12
CA GLN A 433 -29.56 11.95 14.92
C GLN A 433 -30.80 11.66 14.07
N ILE A 434 -31.37 10.47 14.20
CA ILE A 434 -32.60 10.04 13.52
C ILE A 434 -33.79 10.34 14.45
N GLY A 435 -34.71 11.21 14.00
CA GLY A 435 -35.82 11.72 14.81
C GLY A 435 -37.09 10.87 14.76
N VAL A 436 -37.09 9.72 14.12
CA VAL A 436 -38.24 8.82 13.98
C VAL A 436 -37.87 7.39 14.38
N PRO A 437 -38.84 6.56 14.80
CA PRO A 437 -38.60 5.13 14.95
C PRO A 437 -38.05 4.49 13.67
N ALA A 438 -37.16 3.52 13.83
CA ALA A 438 -36.63 2.74 12.72
C ALA A 438 -36.46 1.27 13.09
N VAL A 439 -36.63 0.42 12.09
CA VAL A 439 -36.47 -1.03 12.19
C VAL A 439 -35.46 -1.50 11.16
N ALA A 440 -34.68 -2.53 11.51
CA ALA A 440 -33.63 -3.04 10.67
C ALA A 440 -33.67 -4.57 10.51
N LEU A 441 -33.16 -5.03 9.37
CA LEU A 441 -32.98 -6.43 9.01
C LEU A 441 -31.56 -6.61 8.47
N GLU A 442 -30.85 -7.63 8.95
CA GLU A 442 -29.60 -8.15 8.37
C GLU A 442 -29.77 -9.63 8.04
N LEU A 443 -29.35 -10.05 6.84
CA LEU A 443 -29.44 -11.43 6.39
C LEU A 443 -28.17 -11.84 5.62
N GLU A 444 -27.57 -12.96 5.98
CA GLU A 444 -26.42 -13.54 5.26
C GLU A 444 -26.90 -14.31 4.02
N ILE A 445 -26.66 -13.77 2.82
CA ILE A 445 -27.11 -14.38 1.56
C ILE A 445 -26.34 -15.66 1.26
N ASP A 446 -25.05 -15.73 1.62
CA ASP A 446 -24.24 -16.92 1.45
C ASP A 446 -24.91 -18.15 2.10
N ARG A 447 -25.51 -17.97 3.27
CA ARG A 447 -26.15 -19.05 4.03
C ARG A 447 -27.45 -19.56 3.42
N LEU A 448 -28.08 -18.76 2.55
CA LEU A 448 -29.25 -19.19 1.77
C LEU A 448 -28.90 -20.20 0.67
N LEU A 449 -27.63 -20.33 0.32
CA LEU A 449 -27.12 -21.26 -0.69
C LEU A 449 -26.58 -22.57 -0.11
N GLU A 450 -26.33 -22.62 1.20
CA GLU A 450 -25.89 -23.82 1.88
C GLU A 450 -27.06 -24.79 2.00
N GLU A 451 -26.99 -25.94 1.30
CA GLU A 451 -27.96 -27.04 1.49
C GLU A 451 -27.87 -27.53 2.93
N GLY A 452 -29.01 -27.58 3.63
CA GLY A 452 -29.13 -28.00 5.01
C GLY A 452 -28.83 -29.49 5.24
#